data_65b9a9620686ff92268b2adbe3791595
#
_entry.id   65b9a9620686ff92268b2adbe3791595
#
_cell.length_a   1.000
_cell.length_b   1.000
_cell.length_c   1.000
_cell.angle_alpha   90.00
_cell.angle_beta   90.00
_cell.angle_gamma   90.00
#
_symmetry.space_group_name_H-M   'P 1'
#
loop_
_entity.id
_entity.type
_entity.pdbx_description
1 polymer ?
#
loop_
_entity_poly.entity_id
_entity_poly.type
_entity_poly.pdbx_seq_one_letter_code
_entity_poly.pdbx_strand_id
1 'polypeptide(L)'
;MKVRQYSAALVFMQISVVLFVLAPLAQADESEVLMEGARVFDSIASVGCKTCHGEYAEGDVGVGPYIRGATEGTIRAAIDATNEMIVVKNVITEEQIQAVAAYVGQLGTMQPVRTLAKRGRFLPAELSVRPGTAVQLIIQNSSIEPHAFKSDNMGIDELVIAGRSSGSLAWQVPESEGEFSLYCTDCKLKDQFFTVHVDSSAAEFRRAPAATTTASDGAM
;
A
#
# COMPACT_ATOMS: atom_id res chain seq x y z
N MET A 1 32.99 18.05 60.84
CA MET A 1 31.97 17.07 60.32
C MET A 1 31.63 17.43 58.90
N LYS A 2 32.12 16.66 57.90
CA LYS A 2 31.81 16.82 56.48
C LYS A 2 30.97 15.61 56.09
N VAL A 3 29.66 15.82 55.80
CA VAL A 3 28.77 14.79 55.30
C VAL A 3 28.83 14.79 53.78
N ARG A 4 29.15 13.63 53.23
CA ARG A 4 29.26 13.33 51.80
C ARG A 4 27.87 13.38 51.13
N GLN A 5 27.72 14.25 50.14
CA GLN A 5 26.64 14.18 49.13
C GLN A 5 27.16 13.49 47.88
N TYR A 6 26.96 12.20 47.78
CA TYR A 6 27.10 11.45 46.53
C TYR A 6 25.99 10.37 46.52
N SER A 7 24.92 10.56 45.82
CA SER A 7 24.03 9.44 45.42
C SER A 7 22.79 9.84 44.60
N ALA A 8 22.73 10.99 43.94
CA ALA A 8 21.55 11.30 43.10
C ALA A 8 21.79 11.26 41.57
N ALA A 9 23.04 11.24 41.11
CA ALA A 9 23.35 11.35 39.67
C ALA A 9 23.39 10.01 38.90
N LEU A 10 23.54 8.88 39.62
CA LEU A 10 23.72 7.57 38.95
C LEU A 10 22.43 6.81 38.62
N VAL A 11 21.31 7.18 39.24
CA VAL A 11 20.01 6.49 39.00
C VAL A 11 19.31 7.01 37.75
N PHE A 12 19.50 8.28 37.39
CA PHE A 12 18.89 8.85 36.18
C PHE A 12 19.53 8.40 34.87
N MET A 13 20.80 7.97 34.88
CA MET A 13 21.51 7.55 33.67
C MET A 13 21.17 6.12 33.22
N GLN A 14 20.69 5.27 34.14
CA GLN A 14 20.30 3.90 33.80
C GLN A 14 18.90 3.78 33.20
N ILE A 15 17.99 4.71 33.51
CA ILE A 15 16.62 4.67 32.97
C ILE A 15 16.60 5.10 31.49
N SER A 16 17.48 6.02 31.08
CA SER A 16 17.56 6.48 29.68
C SER A 16 18.11 5.43 28.71
N VAL A 17 18.98 4.52 29.20
CA VAL A 17 19.56 3.47 28.34
C VAL A 17 18.58 2.34 28.08
N VAL A 18 17.69 2.02 29.02
CA VAL A 18 16.70 0.94 28.87
C VAL A 18 15.57 1.33 27.90
N LEU A 19 15.19 2.61 27.85
CA LEU A 19 14.15 3.07 26.91
C LEU A 19 14.62 3.11 25.44
N PHE A 20 15.93 3.25 25.19
CA PHE A 20 16.46 3.32 23.83
C PHE A 20 16.66 1.95 23.16
N VAL A 21 16.72 0.88 23.95
CA VAL A 21 16.94 -0.49 23.44
C VAL A 21 15.61 -1.19 23.04
N LEU A 22 14.47 -0.72 23.56
CA LEU A 22 13.16 -1.34 23.28
C LEU A 22 12.46 -0.79 22.02
N ALA A 23 12.86 0.37 21.51
CA ALA A 23 12.26 0.98 20.32
C ALA A 23 12.47 0.18 19.01
N PRO A 24 13.63 -0.46 18.72
CA PRO A 24 13.82 -1.21 17.49
C PRO A 24 13.07 -2.55 17.42
N LEU A 25 12.71 -3.14 18.57
CA LEU A 25 12.01 -4.44 18.59
C LEU A 25 10.53 -4.31 18.16
N ALA A 26 9.87 -3.19 18.47
CA ALA A 26 8.49 -2.97 18.07
C ALA A 26 8.34 -2.72 16.55
N GLN A 27 9.32 -2.09 15.92
CA GLN A 27 9.30 -1.82 14.48
C GLN A 27 9.59 -3.07 13.62
N ALA A 28 10.38 -4.01 14.14
CA ALA A 28 10.64 -5.28 13.46
C ALA A 28 9.39 -6.16 13.39
N ASP A 29 8.56 -6.16 14.44
CA ASP A 29 7.33 -6.94 14.53
C ASP A 29 6.25 -6.42 13.57
N GLU A 30 6.06 -5.10 13.47
CA GLU A 30 5.10 -4.50 12.53
C GLU A 30 5.47 -4.79 11.06
N SER A 31 6.75 -4.72 10.71
CA SER A 31 7.24 -5.03 9.38
C SER A 31 7.01 -6.49 9.01
N GLU A 32 7.18 -7.41 9.95
CA GLU A 32 6.95 -8.84 9.72
C GLU A 32 5.46 -9.14 9.48
N VAL A 33 4.57 -8.53 10.26
CA VAL A 33 3.11 -8.64 10.09
C VAL A 33 2.67 -8.13 8.72
N LEU A 34 3.21 -6.99 8.28
CA LEU A 34 2.90 -6.43 6.95
C LEU A 34 3.41 -7.31 5.81
N MET A 35 4.61 -7.88 5.93
CA MET A 35 5.14 -8.81 4.93
C MET A 35 4.32 -10.10 4.86
N GLU A 36 3.94 -10.67 6.01
CA GLU A 36 3.04 -11.83 6.04
C GLU A 36 1.67 -11.49 5.45
N GLY A 37 1.11 -10.33 5.76
CA GLY A 37 -0.15 -9.86 5.18
C GLY A 37 -0.09 -9.73 3.66
N ALA A 38 1.00 -9.17 3.13
CA ALA A 38 1.23 -9.10 1.68
C ALA A 38 1.33 -10.49 1.05
N ARG A 39 2.04 -11.43 1.70
CA ARG A 39 2.17 -12.82 1.24
C ARG A 39 0.82 -13.55 1.23
N VAL A 40 0.02 -13.39 2.27
CA VAL A 40 -1.33 -13.98 2.35
C VAL A 40 -2.22 -13.39 1.26
N PHE A 41 -2.20 -12.06 1.09
CA PHE A 41 -2.95 -11.36 0.05
C PHE A 41 -2.58 -11.85 -1.35
N ASP A 42 -1.29 -12.10 -1.59
CA ASP A 42 -0.77 -12.54 -2.87
C ASP A 42 -1.12 -14.00 -3.20
N SER A 43 -1.07 -14.92 -2.23
CA SER A 43 -0.95 -16.36 -2.53
C SER A 43 -1.82 -17.30 -1.69
N ILE A 44 -2.67 -16.81 -0.75
CA ILE A 44 -3.54 -17.69 0.04
C ILE A 44 -4.38 -18.60 -0.86
N ALA A 45 -4.54 -19.87 -0.50
CA ALA A 45 -5.26 -20.88 -1.27
C ALA A 45 -4.73 -21.05 -2.72
N SER A 46 -3.47 -20.70 -2.98
CA SER A 46 -2.81 -20.70 -4.30
C SER A 46 -3.39 -19.71 -5.34
N VAL A 47 -4.36 -18.90 -4.96
CA VAL A 47 -4.98 -17.89 -5.84
C VAL A 47 -4.78 -16.46 -5.34
N GLY A 48 -4.66 -16.27 -4.02
CA GLY A 48 -4.57 -14.96 -3.38
C GLY A 48 -5.87 -14.16 -3.41
N CYS A 49 -5.98 -13.23 -2.47
CA CYS A 49 -7.08 -12.26 -2.44
C CYS A 49 -7.04 -11.33 -3.67
N LYS A 50 -5.82 -11.08 -4.18
CA LYS A 50 -5.56 -10.21 -5.33
C LYS A 50 -6.32 -10.65 -6.60
N THR A 51 -6.55 -11.94 -6.78
CA THR A 51 -7.23 -12.48 -7.97
C THR A 51 -8.64 -11.92 -8.15
N CYS A 52 -9.33 -11.61 -7.05
CA CYS A 52 -10.66 -11.04 -7.08
C CYS A 52 -10.67 -9.54 -6.73
N HIS A 53 -9.79 -9.12 -5.81
CA HIS A 53 -9.80 -7.77 -5.25
C HIS A 53 -8.80 -6.80 -5.90
N GLY A 54 -8.11 -7.21 -6.98
CA GLY A 54 -7.07 -6.41 -7.62
C GLY A 54 -5.71 -6.56 -6.95
N GLU A 55 -4.65 -6.29 -7.70
CA GLU A 55 -3.26 -6.53 -7.27
C GLU A 55 -2.87 -5.74 -6.02
N TYR A 56 -3.51 -4.60 -5.80
CA TYR A 56 -3.32 -3.72 -4.63
C TYR A 56 -4.63 -3.43 -3.89
N ALA A 57 -5.56 -4.39 -3.87
CA ALA A 57 -6.83 -4.33 -3.17
C ALA A 57 -7.81 -3.23 -3.69
N GLU A 58 -7.65 -2.79 -4.92
CA GLU A 58 -8.45 -1.71 -5.53
C GLU A 58 -9.74 -2.18 -6.22
N GLY A 59 -10.00 -3.49 -6.29
CA GLY A 59 -11.26 -4.03 -6.81
C GLY A 59 -11.48 -3.84 -8.31
N ASP A 60 -10.45 -3.58 -9.10
CA ASP A 60 -10.54 -3.21 -10.51
C ASP A 60 -10.65 -4.40 -11.48
N VAL A 61 -10.63 -5.63 -10.98
CA VAL A 61 -10.74 -6.86 -11.79
C VAL A 61 -12.18 -7.30 -12.02
N GLY A 62 -13.17 -6.58 -11.48
CA GLY A 62 -14.60 -6.81 -11.75
C GLY A 62 -15.22 -8.02 -11.05
N VAL A 63 -14.48 -8.69 -10.15
CA VAL A 63 -14.96 -9.85 -9.38
C VAL A 63 -15.21 -9.49 -7.93
N GLY A 64 -14.23 -8.87 -7.26
CA GLY A 64 -14.31 -8.45 -5.86
C GLY A 64 -14.34 -6.93 -5.71
N PRO A 65 -14.89 -6.42 -4.59
CA PRO A 65 -14.93 -4.99 -4.31
C PRO A 65 -13.55 -4.45 -3.92
N TYR A 66 -13.45 -3.11 -3.89
CA TYR A 66 -12.37 -2.38 -3.26
C TYR A 66 -12.32 -2.70 -1.76
N ILE A 67 -11.16 -3.15 -1.25
CA ILE A 67 -10.98 -3.54 0.16
C ILE A 67 -9.80 -2.85 0.85
N ARG A 68 -9.19 -1.84 0.25
CA ARG A 68 -8.14 -1.04 0.89
C ARG A 68 -8.71 -0.37 2.14
N GLY A 69 -8.04 -0.54 3.26
CA GLY A 69 -8.48 -0.04 4.56
C GLY A 69 -9.52 -0.93 5.26
N ALA A 70 -9.83 -2.11 4.73
CA ALA A 70 -10.71 -3.06 5.40
C ALA A 70 -10.12 -3.50 6.75
N THR A 71 -10.97 -3.57 7.77
CA THR A 71 -10.58 -4.02 9.10
C THR A 71 -10.63 -5.55 9.20
N GLU A 72 -9.98 -6.12 10.20
CA GLU A 72 -10.04 -7.54 10.53
C GLU A 72 -11.47 -8.04 10.63
N GLY A 73 -12.33 -7.33 11.38
CA GLY A 73 -13.73 -7.69 11.54
C GLY A 73 -14.51 -7.69 10.22
N THR A 74 -14.24 -6.72 9.33
CA THR A 74 -14.86 -6.65 7.99
C THR A 74 -14.42 -7.83 7.12
N ILE A 75 -13.12 -8.16 7.12
CA ILE A 75 -12.59 -9.28 6.35
C ILE A 75 -13.17 -10.59 6.82
N ARG A 76 -13.19 -10.82 8.14
CA ARG A 76 -13.77 -12.02 8.76
C ARG A 76 -15.23 -12.19 8.38
N ALA A 77 -16.04 -11.14 8.57
CA ALA A 77 -17.45 -11.17 8.23
C ALA A 77 -17.68 -11.46 6.73
N ALA A 78 -16.86 -10.90 5.86
CA ALA A 78 -16.94 -11.15 4.41
C ALA A 78 -16.61 -12.61 4.07
N ILE A 79 -15.54 -13.17 4.65
CA ILE A 79 -15.16 -14.59 4.46
C ILE A 79 -16.29 -15.52 4.92
N ASP A 80 -16.97 -15.19 6.01
CA ASP A 80 -18.05 -16.02 6.54
C ASP A 80 -19.34 -15.94 5.73
N ALA A 81 -19.67 -14.77 5.21
CA ALA A 81 -20.95 -14.48 4.57
C ALA A 81 -20.94 -14.63 3.03
N THR A 82 -19.75 -14.58 2.39
CA THR A 82 -19.64 -14.52 0.93
C THR A 82 -19.26 -15.87 0.35
N ASN A 83 -20.14 -16.46 -0.46
CA ASN A 83 -19.91 -17.77 -1.07
C ASN A 83 -18.68 -17.80 -1.98
N GLU A 84 -18.40 -16.72 -2.68
CA GLU A 84 -17.25 -16.56 -3.60
C GLU A 84 -15.92 -16.61 -2.84
N MET A 85 -15.91 -16.31 -1.54
CA MET A 85 -14.74 -16.39 -0.68
C MET A 85 -14.52 -17.76 -0.04
N ILE A 86 -15.35 -18.76 -0.36
CA ILE A 86 -15.24 -20.12 0.21
C ILE A 86 -13.87 -20.76 -0.02
N VAL A 87 -13.18 -20.38 -1.09
CA VAL A 87 -11.84 -20.89 -1.42
C VAL A 87 -10.80 -20.54 -0.35
N VAL A 88 -10.97 -19.43 0.35
CA VAL A 88 -10.08 -19.00 1.43
C VAL A 88 -10.61 -19.36 2.83
N LYS A 89 -11.92 -19.50 2.98
CA LYS A 89 -12.59 -19.72 4.28
C LYS A 89 -12.02 -20.90 5.08
N ASN A 90 -11.69 -22.00 4.41
CA ASN A 90 -11.26 -23.24 5.04
C ASN A 90 -9.73 -23.36 5.21
N VAL A 91 -8.98 -22.39 4.75
CA VAL A 91 -7.49 -22.44 4.73
C VAL A 91 -6.83 -21.25 5.40
N ILE A 92 -7.55 -20.14 5.60
CA ILE A 92 -7.00 -18.96 6.25
C ILE A 92 -7.09 -19.09 7.78
N THR A 93 -6.02 -18.74 8.49
CA THR A 93 -5.99 -18.70 9.96
C THR A 93 -6.34 -17.31 10.49
N GLU A 94 -6.61 -17.22 11.79
CA GLU A 94 -6.87 -15.94 12.45
C GLU A 94 -5.69 -14.98 12.37
N GLU A 95 -4.47 -15.48 12.54
CA GLU A 95 -3.25 -14.69 12.44
C GLU A 95 -3.06 -14.17 11.00
N GLN A 96 -3.44 -14.96 10.01
CA GLN A 96 -3.41 -14.54 8.62
C GLN A 96 -4.49 -13.49 8.30
N ILE A 97 -5.67 -13.56 8.91
CA ILE A 97 -6.70 -12.52 8.80
C ILE A 97 -6.18 -11.20 9.39
N GLN A 98 -5.53 -11.25 10.56
CA GLN A 98 -4.91 -10.08 11.18
C GLN A 98 -3.81 -9.49 10.29
N ALA A 99 -2.94 -10.32 9.78
CA ALA A 99 -1.85 -9.89 8.91
C ALA A 99 -2.36 -9.25 7.61
N VAL A 100 -3.32 -9.87 6.92
CA VAL A 100 -3.88 -9.30 5.69
C VAL A 100 -4.68 -8.02 5.98
N ALA A 101 -5.35 -7.93 7.13
CA ALA A 101 -6.02 -6.70 7.54
C ALA A 101 -5.03 -5.55 7.77
N ALA A 102 -3.89 -5.81 8.40
CA ALA A 102 -2.81 -4.83 8.56
C ALA A 102 -2.29 -4.37 7.20
N TYR A 103 -2.02 -5.29 6.28
CA TYR A 103 -1.54 -4.98 4.92
C TYR A 103 -2.53 -4.13 4.13
N VAL A 104 -3.80 -4.56 3.99
CA VAL A 104 -4.79 -3.77 3.25
C VAL A 104 -5.17 -2.48 3.98
N GLY A 105 -5.04 -2.46 5.32
CA GLY A 105 -5.14 -1.27 6.15
C GLY A 105 -4.09 -0.24 5.77
N GLN A 106 -2.83 -0.64 5.67
CA GLN A 106 -1.73 0.22 5.20
C GLN A 106 -1.97 0.73 3.78
N LEU A 107 -2.40 -0.14 2.84
CA LEU A 107 -2.77 0.29 1.49
C LEU A 107 -3.86 1.37 1.53
N GLY A 108 -4.81 1.25 2.45
CA GLY A 108 -5.92 2.20 2.63
C GLY A 108 -5.50 3.58 3.14
N THR A 109 -4.27 3.76 3.64
CA THR A 109 -3.75 5.08 4.04
C THR A 109 -3.26 5.89 2.84
N MET A 110 -3.02 5.26 1.69
CA MET A 110 -2.48 5.89 0.49
C MET A 110 -3.54 6.01 -0.60
N GLN A 111 -3.54 7.13 -1.32
CA GLN A 111 -4.31 7.29 -2.55
C GLN A 111 -3.69 6.42 -3.66
N PRO A 112 -4.42 5.46 -4.24
CA PRO A 112 -3.91 4.75 -5.40
C PRO A 112 -3.92 5.66 -6.64
N VAL A 113 -2.78 5.75 -7.28
CA VAL A 113 -2.58 6.50 -8.53
C VAL A 113 -2.05 5.52 -9.56
N ARG A 114 -2.84 5.24 -10.58
CA ARG A 114 -2.52 4.21 -11.56
C ARG A 114 -2.29 4.77 -12.96
N THR A 115 -1.27 4.27 -13.63
CA THR A 115 -1.06 4.48 -15.07
C THR A 115 -0.65 3.19 -15.76
N LEU A 116 -1.06 3.03 -17.00
CA LEU A 116 -0.70 1.92 -17.88
C LEU A 116 0.39 2.38 -18.84
N ALA A 117 1.57 1.77 -18.77
CA ALA A 117 2.62 1.93 -19.76
C ALA A 117 2.36 0.98 -20.93
N LYS A 118 1.96 1.54 -22.08
CA LYS A 118 1.60 0.77 -23.29
C LYS A 118 2.19 1.40 -24.53
N ARG A 119 3.01 0.65 -25.28
CA ARG A 119 3.63 1.11 -26.53
C ARG A 119 4.37 2.44 -26.38
N GLY A 120 5.08 2.62 -25.26
CA GLY A 120 5.82 3.83 -24.96
C GLY A 120 4.98 5.03 -24.51
N ARG A 121 3.70 4.84 -24.19
CA ARG A 121 2.80 5.88 -23.68
C ARG A 121 2.27 5.50 -22.31
N PHE A 122 1.99 6.52 -21.53
CA PHE A 122 1.25 6.38 -20.26
C PHE A 122 -0.24 6.69 -20.48
N LEU A 123 -1.11 5.91 -19.85
CA LEU A 123 -2.57 6.03 -19.95
C LEU A 123 -3.21 5.86 -18.55
N PRO A 124 -3.69 6.92 -17.93
CA PRO A 124 -3.57 8.32 -18.35
C PRO A 124 -2.12 8.79 -18.36
N ALA A 125 -1.81 9.83 -19.15
CA ALA A 125 -0.50 10.46 -19.20
C ALA A 125 -0.28 11.46 -18.06
N GLU A 126 -1.36 11.96 -17.46
CA GLU A 126 -1.33 12.95 -16.38
C GLU A 126 -2.49 12.74 -15.41
N LEU A 127 -2.31 13.16 -14.18
CA LEU A 127 -3.34 13.24 -13.17
C LEU A 127 -2.96 14.27 -12.09
N SER A 128 -3.94 14.66 -11.27
CA SER A 128 -3.72 15.61 -10.19
C SER A 128 -3.92 14.97 -8.83
N VAL A 129 -3.11 15.38 -7.86
CA VAL A 129 -3.19 14.99 -6.45
C VAL A 129 -3.05 16.21 -5.55
N ARG A 130 -3.59 16.16 -4.35
CA ARG A 130 -3.43 17.24 -3.36
C ARG A 130 -2.03 17.22 -2.74
N PRO A 131 -1.49 18.42 -2.39
CA PRO A 131 -0.30 18.53 -1.55
C PRO A 131 -0.40 17.67 -0.27
N GLY A 132 0.71 17.12 0.20
CA GLY A 132 0.78 16.35 1.43
C GLY A 132 0.12 14.97 1.41
N THR A 133 -0.45 14.54 0.27
CA THR A 133 -1.10 13.24 0.16
C THR A 133 -0.08 12.10 0.12
N ALA A 134 -0.31 11.04 0.89
CA ALA A 134 0.41 9.79 0.69
C ALA A 134 -0.18 9.06 -0.53
N VAL A 135 0.64 8.76 -1.52
CA VAL A 135 0.24 8.14 -2.79
C VAL A 135 0.90 6.77 -2.94
N GLN A 136 0.14 5.79 -3.37
CA GLN A 136 0.69 4.58 -3.99
C GLN A 136 0.65 4.75 -5.50
N LEU A 137 1.81 5.00 -6.11
CA LEU A 137 1.94 5.06 -7.56
C LEU A 137 2.03 3.63 -8.09
N ILE A 138 1.09 3.27 -8.96
CA ILE A 138 0.96 1.94 -9.57
C ILE A 138 1.20 2.09 -11.07
N ILE A 139 2.19 1.38 -11.59
CA ILE A 139 2.53 1.39 -13.01
C ILE A 139 2.31 -0.02 -13.55
N GLN A 140 1.41 -0.16 -14.50
CA GLN A 140 1.19 -1.41 -15.20
C GLN A 140 2.00 -1.44 -16.50
N ASN A 141 2.94 -2.37 -16.61
CA ASN A 141 3.68 -2.61 -17.85
C ASN A 141 2.91 -3.60 -18.75
N SER A 142 2.33 -3.10 -19.83
CA SER A 142 1.56 -3.94 -20.76
C SER A 142 2.41 -4.58 -21.87
N SER A 143 3.71 -4.30 -21.94
CA SER A 143 4.62 -4.95 -22.88
C SER A 143 4.94 -6.38 -22.43
N ILE A 144 5.57 -7.16 -23.30
CA ILE A 144 6.10 -8.48 -22.93
C ILE A 144 7.51 -8.38 -22.32
N GLU A 145 8.20 -7.28 -22.58
CA GLU A 145 9.54 -7.01 -22.09
C GLU A 145 9.49 -6.29 -20.73
N PRO A 146 10.44 -6.51 -19.83
CA PRO A 146 10.59 -5.67 -18.65
C PRO A 146 10.96 -4.24 -19.07
N HIS A 147 10.51 -3.26 -18.29
CA HIS A 147 10.87 -1.86 -18.48
C HIS A 147 11.28 -1.21 -17.16
N ALA A 148 12.24 -0.28 -17.28
CA ALA A 148 12.72 0.52 -16.17
C ALA A 148 12.09 1.92 -16.21
N PHE A 149 11.57 2.35 -15.06
CA PHE A 149 10.94 3.65 -14.86
C PHE A 149 11.73 4.47 -13.87
N LYS A 150 11.87 5.76 -14.13
CA LYS A 150 12.66 6.69 -13.33
C LYS A 150 11.95 8.02 -13.17
N SER A 151 12.25 8.72 -12.08
CA SER A 151 11.85 10.10 -11.89
C SER A 151 12.95 10.87 -11.16
N ASP A 152 13.37 11.99 -11.75
CA ASP A 152 14.42 12.83 -11.17
C ASP A 152 13.90 13.71 -10.01
N ASN A 153 12.59 13.96 -9.94
CA ASN A 153 11.98 14.85 -8.96
C ASN A 153 10.99 14.19 -7.98
N MET A 154 10.75 12.87 -8.12
CA MET A 154 9.98 12.08 -7.15
C MET A 154 10.89 11.20 -6.27
N GLY A 155 12.21 11.26 -6.45
CA GLY A 155 13.15 10.41 -5.72
C GLY A 155 13.11 8.94 -6.15
N ILE A 156 12.75 8.66 -7.40
CA ILE A 156 12.69 7.30 -7.95
C ILE A 156 13.94 7.09 -8.82
N ASP A 157 14.95 6.42 -8.28
CA ASP A 157 16.18 6.15 -9.01
C ASP A 157 15.97 5.16 -10.16
N GLU A 158 15.31 4.04 -9.88
CA GLU A 158 14.91 3.05 -10.88
C GLU A 158 13.85 2.11 -10.32
N LEU A 159 12.78 1.90 -11.08
CA LEU A 159 11.76 0.90 -10.81
C LEU A 159 11.64 -0.02 -12.02
N VAL A 160 12.17 -1.24 -11.92
CA VAL A 160 12.08 -2.25 -12.98
C VAL A 160 10.79 -3.04 -12.82
N ILE A 161 9.95 -3.05 -13.86
CA ILE A 161 8.69 -3.78 -13.88
C ILE A 161 8.72 -4.84 -14.98
N ALA A 162 8.53 -6.10 -14.61
CA ALA A 162 8.50 -7.20 -15.55
C ALA A 162 7.39 -7.02 -16.61
N GLY A 163 7.53 -7.71 -17.73
CA GLY A 163 6.52 -7.65 -18.78
C GLY A 163 5.17 -8.22 -18.30
N ARG A 164 4.08 -7.58 -18.67
CA ARG A 164 2.69 -7.94 -18.32
C ARG A 164 2.44 -7.99 -16.81
N SER A 165 3.16 -7.19 -16.05
CA SER A 165 2.99 -7.06 -14.60
C SER A 165 2.85 -5.61 -14.18
N SER A 166 2.50 -5.41 -12.92
CA SER A 166 2.47 -4.09 -12.31
C SER A 166 3.60 -3.97 -11.27
N GLY A 167 4.06 -2.77 -11.08
CA GLY A 167 4.90 -2.39 -9.96
C GLY A 167 4.30 -1.21 -9.23
N SER A 168 4.58 -1.09 -7.95
CA SER A 168 4.14 0.09 -7.19
C SER A 168 5.20 0.58 -6.23
N LEU A 169 5.07 1.84 -5.88
CA LEU A 169 5.86 2.48 -4.84
C LEU A 169 5.01 3.46 -4.05
N ALA A 170 5.35 3.63 -2.77
CA ALA A 170 4.80 4.69 -1.95
C ALA A 170 5.55 5.99 -2.22
N TRP A 171 4.81 7.08 -2.40
CA TRP A 171 5.36 8.41 -2.60
C TRP A 171 4.62 9.42 -1.73
N GLN A 172 5.37 10.15 -0.91
CA GLN A 172 4.84 11.26 -0.13
C GLN A 172 4.86 12.50 -1.01
N VAL A 173 3.68 12.96 -1.40
CA VAL A 173 3.52 14.19 -2.19
C VAL A 173 4.02 15.39 -1.38
N PRO A 174 4.85 16.26 -1.97
CA PRO A 174 5.26 17.50 -1.33
C PRO A 174 4.09 18.39 -0.92
N GLU A 175 4.31 19.25 0.08
CA GLU A 175 3.32 20.26 0.51
C GLU A 175 3.18 21.43 -0.48
N SER A 176 4.14 21.60 -1.39
CA SER A 176 4.12 22.64 -2.41
C SER A 176 3.53 22.13 -3.71
N GLU A 177 2.74 22.98 -4.36
CA GLU A 177 2.27 22.72 -5.72
C GLU A 177 3.41 22.60 -6.72
N GLY A 178 3.22 21.81 -7.78
CA GLY A 178 4.24 21.58 -8.79
C GLY A 178 3.92 20.40 -9.71
N GLU A 179 4.83 20.13 -10.62
CA GLU A 179 4.76 19.02 -11.57
C GLU A 179 5.87 18.01 -11.29
N PHE A 180 5.48 16.75 -11.24
CA PHE A 180 6.37 15.63 -10.97
C PHE A 180 6.22 14.61 -12.09
N SER A 181 7.34 14.20 -12.69
CA SER A 181 7.30 13.40 -13.91
C SER A 181 8.04 12.08 -13.73
N LEU A 182 7.43 11.03 -14.23
CA LEU A 182 8.03 9.71 -14.36
C LEU A 182 8.19 9.38 -15.85
N TYR A 183 9.29 8.74 -16.23
CA TYR A 183 9.55 8.33 -17.59
C TYR A 183 10.14 6.91 -17.66
N CYS A 184 10.04 6.32 -18.82
CA CYS A 184 10.62 5.01 -19.11
C CYS A 184 12.00 5.21 -19.73
N THR A 185 13.03 4.58 -19.16
CA THR A 185 14.43 4.78 -19.58
C THR A 185 14.81 4.00 -20.83
N ASP A 186 14.15 2.88 -21.08
CA ASP A 186 14.44 1.90 -22.13
C ASP A 186 13.29 1.70 -23.13
N CYS A 187 12.18 2.42 -22.95
CA CYS A 187 11.09 2.39 -23.92
C CYS A 187 11.47 3.08 -25.24
N LYS A 188 10.93 2.58 -26.35
CA LYS A 188 11.24 3.10 -27.70
C LYS A 188 10.87 4.57 -27.93
N LEU A 189 9.95 5.11 -27.14
CA LEU A 189 9.51 6.51 -27.20
C LEU A 189 9.99 7.23 -25.93
N LYS A 190 11.16 7.84 -26.01
CA LYS A 190 11.85 8.45 -24.86
C LYS A 190 11.24 9.76 -24.34
N ASP A 191 10.34 10.38 -25.09
CA ASP A 191 9.83 11.73 -24.78
C ASP A 191 8.44 11.71 -24.15
N GLN A 192 8.02 10.58 -23.57
CA GLN A 192 6.71 10.48 -22.94
C GLN A 192 6.86 10.35 -21.43
N PHE A 193 6.20 11.27 -20.76
CA PHE A 193 6.16 11.33 -19.32
C PHE A 193 4.76 10.95 -18.82
N PHE A 194 4.72 10.36 -17.64
CA PHE A 194 3.56 10.38 -16.78
C PHE A 194 3.75 11.52 -15.79
N THR A 195 2.85 12.51 -15.84
CA THR A 195 2.95 13.71 -15.02
C THR A 195 1.93 13.68 -13.88
N VAL A 196 2.39 13.94 -12.67
CA VAL A 196 1.55 14.17 -11.50
C VAL A 196 1.57 15.66 -11.19
N HIS A 197 0.42 16.31 -11.34
CA HIS A 197 0.22 17.69 -10.92
C HIS A 197 -0.17 17.74 -9.46
N VAL A 198 0.67 18.36 -8.63
CA VAL A 198 0.36 18.62 -7.23
C VAL A 198 -0.40 19.94 -7.18
N ASP A 199 -1.69 19.87 -6.91
CA ASP A 199 -2.64 20.99 -7.01
C ASP A 199 -3.64 20.94 -5.85
N SER A 200 -3.75 22.04 -5.10
CA SER A 200 -4.69 22.18 -3.98
C SER A 200 -6.17 22.11 -4.40
N SER A 201 -6.48 22.38 -5.67
CA SER A 201 -7.82 22.23 -6.24
C SER A 201 -8.18 20.79 -6.64
N ALA A 202 -7.19 19.85 -6.66
CA ALA A 202 -7.43 18.45 -6.97
C ALA A 202 -8.47 17.85 -6.01
N ALA A 203 -9.22 16.85 -6.50
CA ALA A 203 -10.22 16.17 -5.69
C ALA A 203 -9.58 15.55 -4.45
N GLU A 204 -10.24 15.72 -3.31
CA GLU A 204 -9.80 15.05 -2.08
C GLU A 204 -9.94 13.53 -2.22
N PHE A 205 -8.88 12.80 -1.88
CA PHE A 205 -8.96 11.36 -1.80
C PHE A 205 -9.91 10.95 -0.66
N ARG A 206 -11.08 10.47 -1.03
CA ARG A 206 -12.02 9.89 -0.07
C ARG A 206 -11.78 8.38 -0.04
N ARG A 207 -11.33 7.90 1.10
CA ARG A 207 -11.30 6.46 1.36
C ARG A 207 -12.71 5.90 1.13
N ALA A 208 -12.84 4.92 0.22
CA ALA A 208 -14.10 4.20 0.13
C ALA A 208 -14.40 3.57 1.50
N PRO A 209 -15.63 3.70 2.04
CA PRO A 209 -15.99 2.97 3.24
C PRO A 209 -15.74 1.49 2.97
N ALA A 210 -15.07 0.82 3.93
CA ALA A 210 -14.92 -0.63 3.88
C ALA A 210 -16.31 -1.24 3.61
N ALA A 211 -16.42 -2.12 2.63
CA ALA A 211 -17.70 -2.70 2.24
C ALA A 211 -18.38 -3.29 3.49
N THR A 212 -19.42 -2.64 3.97
CA THR A 212 -20.29 -3.20 5.00
C THR A 212 -21.09 -4.28 4.32
N THR A 213 -20.81 -5.54 4.66
CA THR A 213 -21.68 -6.64 4.29
C THR A 213 -23.02 -6.41 5.02
N THR A 214 -23.98 -5.79 4.33
CA THR A 214 -25.36 -5.89 4.76
C THR A 214 -25.74 -7.35 4.56
N ALA A 215 -25.81 -8.12 5.64
CA ALA A 215 -26.50 -9.38 5.62
C ALA A 215 -27.90 -9.08 5.05
N SER A 216 -28.18 -9.57 3.86
CA SER A 216 -29.55 -9.56 3.36
C SER A 216 -30.32 -10.47 4.28
N ASP A 217 -31.12 -9.88 5.18
CA ASP A 217 -32.14 -10.60 5.90
C ASP A 217 -33.05 -11.23 4.84
N GLY A 218 -32.77 -12.49 4.54
CA GLY A 218 -33.65 -13.34 3.76
C GLY A 218 -34.90 -13.60 4.61
N ALA A 219 -35.87 -12.69 4.54
CA ALA A 219 -37.22 -12.98 4.94
C ALA A 219 -37.80 -13.94 3.90
N MET A 220 -37.95 -15.20 4.31
CA MET A 220 -38.87 -16.13 3.68
C MET A 220 -40.30 -15.79 4.06
#